data_76582a5db2455577b96beeef42ee2798
#
_entry.id   76582a5db2455577b96beeef42ee2798
#
_cell.length_a   1.000
_cell.length_b   1.000
_cell.length_c   1.000
_cell.angle_alpha   90.00
_cell.angle_beta   90.00
_cell.angle_gamma   90.00
#
_symmetry.space_group_name_H-M   'P 1'
#
loop_
_entity.id
_entity.type
_entity.pdbx_description
1 polymer ?
#
loop_
_entity_poly.entity_id
_entity_poly.type
_entity_poly.pdbx_seq_one_letter_code
_entity_poly.pdbx_strand_id
1 'polypeptide(L)'
;EAETVIDCRGTTVTPGLIDTHCHPVFGDYTPKQNQIGFLESMLHGGVTTAISAGEVHLPGRPSDPAGVKALAILATKSYANFRPGGIKVEGGALILEKGLVEDDFREMSREGVRLVGEIGLGSAKTVEDAGPMVKWAKANGMTVTMHTGGTSMVGSSTVSAQMVMDMDPDVISHING
;
A
#
# COMPACT_ATOMS: atom_id res chain seq x y z
N GLU A 1 11.39 12.12 35.83
CA GLU A 1 10.91 10.79 36.22
C GLU A 1 10.01 10.25 35.13
N ALA A 2 10.07 8.94 34.82
CA ALA A 2 9.22 8.34 33.81
C ALA A 2 7.80 8.13 34.38
N GLU A 3 6.78 8.46 33.59
CA GLU A 3 5.38 8.29 33.96
C GLU A 3 4.98 6.81 33.97
N THR A 4 5.63 6.01 33.14
CA THR A 4 5.39 4.55 33.06
C THR A 4 6.72 3.83 32.96
N VAL A 5 6.89 2.76 33.74
CA VAL A 5 8.07 1.88 33.73
C VAL A 5 7.61 0.46 33.42
N ILE A 6 8.22 -0.16 32.40
CA ILE A 6 7.98 -1.55 32.04
C ILE A 6 9.25 -2.37 32.35
N ASP A 7 9.12 -3.33 33.27
CA ASP A 7 10.22 -4.26 33.62
C ASP A 7 10.20 -5.44 32.64
N CYS A 8 11.18 -5.47 31.72
CA CYS A 8 11.30 -6.53 30.72
C CYS A 8 12.05 -7.79 31.20
N ARG A 9 12.51 -7.85 32.45
CA ARG A 9 13.06 -9.04 33.15
C ARG A 9 13.98 -9.95 32.32
N GLY A 10 14.99 -9.37 31.67
CA GLY A 10 15.95 -10.12 30.87
C GLY A 10 15.50 -10.50 29.46
N THR A 11 14.35 -10.02 29.00
CA THR A 11 13.95 -10.12 27.59
C THR A 11 14.72 -9.11 26.73
N THR A 12 14.85 -9.40 25.44
CA THR A 12 15.40 -8.46 24.48
C THR A 12 14.32 -7.53 23.98
N VAL A 13 14.53 -6.22 24.07
CA VAL A 13 13.65 -5.19 23.52
C VAL A 13 14.20 -4.73 22.17
N THR A 14 13.38 -4.81 21.14
CA THR A 14 13.72 -4.37 19.78
C THR A 14 12.70 -3.35 19.29
N PRO A 15 13.01 -2.53 18.26
CA PRO A 15 12.00 -1.83 17.51
C PRO A 15 10.97 -2.81 16.96
N GLY A 16 9.71 -2.39 16.84
CA GLY A 16 8.67 -3.21 16.21
C GLY A 16 8.98 -3.46 14.73
N LEU A 17 8.54 -4.59 14.23
CA LEU A 17 8.69 -4.95 12.83
C LEU A 17 7.84 -4.02 11.94
N ILE A 18 8.30 -3.81 10.73
CA ILE A 18 7.58 -3.06 9.69
C ILE A 18 7.28 -4.03 8.55
N ASP A 19 5.99 -4.26 8.28
CA ASP A 19 5.58 -4.94 7.06
C ASP A 19 5.44 -3.89 5.95
N THR A 20 6.30 -3.98 4.95
CA THR A 20 6.35 -3.01 3.86
C THR A 20 5.43 -3.36 2.69
N HIS A 21 4.70 -4.47 2.78
CA HIS A 21 3.83 -4.92 1.70
C HIS A 21 2.63 -5.68 2.23
N CYS A 22 1.54 -4.98 2.50
CA CYS A 22 0.27 -5.60 2.84
C CYS A 22 -0.88 -4.99 2.02
N HIS A 23 -1.99 -5.71 1.97
CA HIS A 23 -3.22 -5.27 1.29
C HIS A 23 -4.36 -5.15 2.30
N PRO A 24 -4.40 -4.09 3.11
CA PRO A 24 -5.51 -3.89 4.03
C PRO A 24 -6.79 -3.65 3.23
N VAL A 25 -7.90 -4.25 3.67
CA VAL A 25 -9.20 -4.08 3.02
C VAL A 25 -9.94 -2.94 3.69
N PHE A 26 -10.18 -1.87 2.95
CA PHE A 26 -10.96 -0.75 3.44
C PHE A 26 -12.46 -1.11 3.55
N GLY A 27 -13.09 -0.72 4.64
CA GLY A 27 -14.54 -0.96 4.86
C GLY A 27 -14.88 -2.20 5.67
N ASP A 28 -13.91 -2.92 6.18
CA ASP A 28 -14.05 -4.15 6.95
C ASP A 28 -14.28 -3.87 8.46
N TYR A 29 -15.29 -3.05 8.77
CA TYR A 29 -15.48 -2.49 10.12
C TYR A 29 -16.66 -3.09 10.88
N THR A 30 -17.37 -4.05 10.32
CA THR A 30 -18.48 -4.71 11.00
C THR A 30 -18.02 -5.99 11.69
N PRO A 31 -18.77 -6.52 12.68
CA PRO A 31 -18.40 -7.76 13.35
C PRO A 31 -18.27 -8.98 12.44
N LYS A 32 -18.76 -8.90 11.20
CA LYS A 32 -18.65 -9.95 10.19
C LYS A 32 -17.43 -9.82 9.31
N GLN A 33 -16.68 -8.76 9.45
CA GLN A 33 -15.54 -8.40 8.62
C GLN A 33 -14.28 -8.45 9.48
N ASN A 34 -13.19 -9.00 8.95
CA ASN A 34 -12.02 -9.41 9.75
C ASN A 34 -10.81 -8.49 9.64
N GLN A 35 -10.94 -7.29 9.08
CA GLN A 35 -9.81 -6.39 8.89
C GLN A 35 -9.14 -6.02 10.22
N ILE A 36 -9.92 -5.75 11.26
CA ILE A 36 -9.38 -5.47 12.60
C ILE A 36 -8.57 -6.67 13.09
N GLY A 37 -9.12 -7.88 12.97
CA GLY A 37 -8.43 -9.12 13.36
C GLY A 37 -7.14 -9.36 12.58
N PHE A 38 -7.08 -8.99 11.30
CA PHE A 38 -5.87 -9.06 10.50
C PHE A 38 -4.77 -8.14 11.04
N LEU A 39 -5.07 -6.87 11.28
CA LEU A 39 -4.12 -5.89 11.82
C LEU A 39 -3.69 -6.23 13.24
N GLU A 40 -4.62 -6.67 14.10
CA GLU A 40 -4.28 -7.12 15.45
C GLU A 40 -3.41 -8.38 15.44
N SER A 41 -3.65 -9.30 14.52
CA SER A 41 -2.80 -10.49 14.33
C SER A 41 -1.39 -10.12 13.91
N MET A 42 -1.23 -9.16 13.01
CA MET A 42 0.09 -8.62 12.64
C MET A 42 0.80 -8.03 13.86
N LEU A 43 0.08 -7.25 14.68
CA LEU A 43 0.62 -6.66 15.91
C LEU A 43 1.07 -7.73 16.91
N HIS A 44 0.29 -8.80 17.10
CA HIS A 44 0.67 -9.94 17.92
C HIS A 44 1.91 -10.67 17.39
N GLY A 45 2.14 -10.63 16.09
CA GLY A 45 3.37 -11.13 15.45
C GLY A 45 4.56 -10.18 15.57
N GLY A 46 4.39 -9.01 16.21
CA GLY A 46 5.43 -8.01 16.41
C GLY A 46 5.50 -6.93 15.35
N VAL A 47 4.59 -6.91 14.37
CA VAL A 47 4.49 -5.84 13.36
C VAL A 47 3.78 -4.65 13.96
N THR A 48 4.49 -3.55 14.13
CA THR A 48 3.93 -2.31 14.70
C THR A 48 3.59 -1.27 13.64
N THR A 49 4.06 -1.47 12.41
CA THR A 49 3.73 -0.62 11.27
C THR A 49 3.50 -1.49 10.03
N ALA A 50 2.38 -1.28 9.36
CA ALA A 50 2.01 -1.93 8.11
C ALA A 50 1.90 -0.88 6.99
N ILE A 51 2.53 -1.14 5.84
CA ILE A 51 2.51 -0.24 4.67
C ILE A 51 1.68 -0.89 3.58
N SER A 52 0.65 -0.18 3.11
CA SER A 52 -0.24 -0.67 2.06
C SER A 52 0.46 -0.72 0.70
N ALA A 53 0.26 -1.82 -0.01
CA ALA A 53 0.57 -1.96 -1.42
C ALA A 53 -0.69 -1.77 -2.31
N GLY A 54 -1.76 -1.26 -1.74
CA GLY A 54 -3.04 -0.97 -2.39
C GLY A 54 -4.19 -1.80 -1.84
N GLU A 55 -5.38 -1.23 -1.84
CA GLU A 55 -6.62 -1.86 -1.37
C GLU A 55 -7.25 -2.72 -2.47
N VAL A 56 -6.47 -3.65 -3.03
CA VAL A 56 -6.81 -4.42 -4.23
C VAL A 56 -7.89 -5.48 -4.01
N HIS A 57 -8.05 -5.92 -2.77
CA HIS A 57 -9.04 -6.96 -2.41
C HIS A 57 -10.42 -6.39 -2.08
N LEU A 58 -10.61 -5.07 -2.16
CA LEU A 58 -11.91 -4.44 -1.95
C LEU A 58 -12.93 -4.97 -2.98
N PRO A 59 -14.03 -5.60 -2.55
CA PRO A 59 -15.09 -6.03 -3.46
C PRO A 59 -15.67 -4.84 -4.23
N GLY A 60 -15.72 -4.93 -5.57
CA GLY A 60 -16.16 -3.84 -6.41
C GLY A 60 -15.19 -2.65 -6.46
N ARG A 61 -13.91 -2.88 -6.25
CA ARG A 61 -12.88 -1.84 -6.37
C ARG A 61 -13.05 -1.05 -7.65
N PRO A 62 -13.07 0.31 -7.57
CA PRO A 62 -13.14 1.14 -8.75
C PRO A 62 -11.89 0.96 -9.63
N SER A 63 -12.06 1.11 -10.94
CA SER A 63 -11.00 0.99 -11.95
C SER A 63 -10.94 2.19 -12.90
N ASP A 64 -11.58 3.29 -12.52
CA ASP A 64 -11.51 4.57 -13.22
C ASP A 64 -10.68 5.58 -12.40
N PRO A 65 -10.11 6.63 -13.04
CA PRO A 65 -9.27 7.60 -12.36
C PRO A 65 -9.91 8.27 -11.14
N ALA A 66 -11.17 8.65 -11.23
CA ALA A 66 -11.86 9.30 -10.12
C ALA A 66 -12.06 8.36 -8.93
N GLY A 67 -12.46 7.13 -9.20
CA GLY A 67 -12.70 6.12 -8.19
C GLY A 67 -11.43 5.68 -7.48
N VAL A 68 -10.32 5.42 -8.20
CA VAL A 68 -9.07 4.99 -7.56
C VAL A 68 -8.42 6.11 -6.74
N LYS A 69 -8.55 7.36 -7.17
CA LYS A 69 -8.12 8.52 -6.38
C LYS A 69 -8.95 8.63 -5.09
N ALA A 70 -10.27 8.56 -5.21
CA ALA A 70 -11.16 8.64 -4.06
C ALA A 70 -10.85 7.54 -3.03
N LEU A 71 -10.61 6.30 -3.48
CA LEU A 71 -10.25 5.19 -2.63
C LEU A 71 -8.91 5.44 -1.92
N ALA A 72 -7.87 5.87 -2.65
CA ALA A 72 -6.56 6.16 -2.08
C ALA A 72 -6.62 7.28 -1.02
N ILE A 73 -7.33 8.38 -1.31
CA ILE A 73 -7.52 9.49 -0.37
C ILE A 73 -8.26 9.01 0.88
N LEU A 74 -9.38 8.29 0.69
CA LEU A 74 -10.19 7.79 1.79
C LEU A 74 -9.38 6.86 2.70
N ALA A 75 -8.66 5.90 2.13
CA ALA A 75 -7.83 4.96 2.88
C ALA A 75 -6.69 5.68 3.62
N THR A 76 -5.99 6.61 2.97
CA THR A 76 -4.95 7.43 3.62
C THR A 76 -5.49 8.15 4.85
N LYS A 77 -6.61 8.85 4.71
CA LYS A 77 -7.20 9.66 5.79
C LYS A 77 -7.80 8.77 6.89
N SER A 78 -8.42 7.65 6.52
CA SER A 78 -9.02 6.73 7.49
C SER A 78 -7.96 6.03 8.35
N TYR A 79 -6.94 5.46 7.74
CA TYR A 79 -5.87 4.78 8.48
C TYR A 79 -5.00 5.74 9.30
N ALA A 80 -4.92 7.00 8.96
CA ALA A 80 -4.27 8.01 9.82
C ALA A 80 -4.93 8.10 11.21
N ASN A 81 -6.24 7.83 11.29
CA ASN A 81 -7.04 7.92 12.51
C ASN A 81 -7.40 6.55 13.12
N PHE A 82 -7.16 5.45 12.40
CA PHE A 82 -7.58 4.12 12.82
C PHE A 82 -6.36 3.23 13.10
N ARG A 83 -6.16 2.87 14.36
CA ARG A 83 -4.99 2.11 14.85
C ARG A 83 -5.44 1.00 15.80
N PRO A 84 -6.01 -0.09 15.27
CA PRO A 84 -6.49 -1.19 16.11
C PRO A 84 -5.32 -1.80 16.88
N GLY A 85 -5.50 -1.97 18.20
CA GLY A 85 -4.43 -2.45 19.09
C GLY A 85 -3.20 -1.54 19.19
N GLY A 86 -3.14 -0.45 18.44
CA GLY A 86 -1.99 0.48 18.40
C GLY A 86 -1.11 0.34 17.15
N ILE A 87 -1.36 -0.64 16.28
CA ILE A 87 -0.61 -0.77 15.01
C ILE A 87 -0.82 0.47 14.14
N LYS A 88 0.25 0.96 13.55
CA LYS A 88 0.21 2.05 12.57
C LYS A 88 0.01 1.46 11.17
N VAL A 89 -0.91 2.03 10.40
CA VAL A 89 -1.10 1.67 8.99
C VAL A 89 -0.86 2.90 8.11
N GLU A 90 0.10 2.80 7.21
CA GLU A 90 0.26 3.74 6.09
C GLU A 90 -0.58 3.21 4.93
N GLY A 91 -1.82 3.66 4.85
CA GLY A 91 -2.80 3.21 3.86
C GLY A 91 -2.89 4.10 2.63
N GLY A 92 -3.70 3.70 1.66
CA GLY A 92 -4.05 4.53 0.52
C GLY A 92 -3.03 4.52 -0.62
N ALA A 93 -2.40 3.39 -0.89
CA ALA A 93 -1.57 3.27 -2.07
C ALA A 93 -2.41 3.34 -3.36
N LEU A 94 -2.12 4.32 -4.23
CA LEU A 94 -2.83 4.54 -5.48
C LEU A 94 -2.55 3.40 -6.46
N ILE A 95 -3.58 2.70 -6.89
CA ILE A 95 -3.46 1.70 -7.98
C ILE A 95 -3.48 2.43 -9.32
N LEU A 96 -2.51 2.11 -10.17
CA LEU A 96 -2.37 2.76 -11.47
C LEU A 96 -3.40 2.24 -12.48
N GLU A 97 -4.31 3.13 -12.89
CA GLU A 97 -5.32 2.85 -13.90
C GLU A 97 -5.12 3.75 -15.11
N LYS A 98 -5.45 3.24 -16.31
CA LYS A 98 -5.42 4.04 -17.54
C LYS A 98 -6.32 5.25 -17.42
N GLY A 99 -5.84 6.38 -17.91
CA GLY A 99 -6.54 7.65 -17.84
C GLY A 99 -6.10 8.57 -16.71
N LEU A 100 -5.28 8.08 -15.76
CA LEU A 100 -4.59 8.96 -14.81
C LEU A 100 -3.60 9.85 -15.55
N VAL A 101 -3.55 11.12 -15.16
CA VAL A 101 -2.68 12.16 -15.72
C VAL A 101 -1.80 12.80 -14.64
N GLU A 102 -0.81 13.56 -15.04
CA GLU A 102 0.16 14.17 -14.11
C GLU A 102 -0.48 14.98 -12.98
N ASP A 103 -1.56 15.72 -13.30
CA ASP A 103 -2.27 16.52 -12.31
C ASP A 103 -2.94 15.68 -11.22
N ASP A 104 -3.31 14.43 -11.52
CA ASP A 104 -3.86 13.52 -10.52
C ASP A 104 -2.81 13.20 -9.44
N PHE A 105 -1.55 13.02 -9.80
CA PHE A 105 -0.47 12.76 -8.83
C PHE A 105 -0.17 13.98 -7.96
N ARG A 106 -0.28 15.19 -8.53
CA ARG A 106 -0.18 16.43 -7.74
C ARG A 106 -1.33 16.55 -6.74
N GLU A 107 -2.54 16.24 -7.18
CA GLU A 107 -3.74 16.20 -6.33
C GLU A 107 -3.56 15.18 -5.21
N MET A 108 -3.19 13.93 -5.52
CA MET A 108 -2.97 12.87 -4.55
C MET A 108 -1.93 13.27 -3.50
N SER A 109 -0.81 13.83 -3.91
CA SER A 109 0.23 14.29 -2.99
C SER A 109 -0.26 15.38 -2.05
N ARG A 110 -1.08 16.34 -2.53
CA ARG A 110 -1.69 17.38 -1.69
C ARG A 110 -2.68 16.81 -0.68
N GLU A 111 -3.41 15.77 -1.05
CA GLU A 111 -4.36 15.06 -0.18
C GLU A 111 -3.67 14.12 0.84
N GLY A 112 -2.35 14.00 0.77
CA GLY A 112 -1.55 13.23 1.71
C GLY A 112 -1.25 11.80 1.27
N VAL A 113 -1.67 11.38 0.08
CA VAL A 113 -1.32 10.08 -0.50
C VAL A 113 0.18 10.06 -0.78
N ARG A 114 0.88 9.07 -0.23
CA ARG A 114 2.34 8.94 -0.31
C ARG A 114 2.81 7.67 -1.02
N LEU A 115 1.88 6.80 -1.38
CA LEU A 115 2.17 5.48 -1.89
C LEU A 115 1.51 5.29 -3.26
N VAL A 116 2.22 4.66 -4.17
CA VAL A 116 1.65 4.03 -5.36
C VAL A 116 1.67 2.54 -5.13
N GLY A 117 0.48 1.94 -5.20
CA GLY A 117 0.28 0.55 -4.93
C GLY A 117 0.83 -0.33 -6.02
N GLU A 118 0.85 -1.59 -5.75
CA GLU A 118 1.54 -2.62 -6.50
C GLU A 118 1.22 -2.56 -8.00
N ILE A 119 2.16 -2.04 -8.79
CA ILE A 119 2.04 -2.03 -10.25
C ILE A 119 1.95 -3.47 -10.74
N GLY A 120 1.02 -3.73 -11.64
CA GLY A 120 0.68 -5.08 -12.11
C GLY A 120 -0.76 -5.49 -11.79
N LEU A 121 -1.45 -4.76 -10.90
CA LEU A 121 -2.83 -5.03 -10.48
C LEU A 121 -3.88 -4.12 -11.13
N GLY A 122 -3.50 -2.93 -11.56
CA GLY A 122 -4.37 -2.01 -12.29
C GLY A 122 -4.39 -2.28 -13.79
N SER A 123 -5.06 -1.43 -14.56
CA SER A 123 -5.08 -1.51 -16.03
C SER A 123 -3.83 -0.92 -16.70
N ALA A 124 -3.08 -0.05 -16.02
CA ALA A 124 -1.78 0.44 -16.48
C ALA A 124 -0.70 -0.60 -16.14
N LYS A 125 -0.41 -1.50 -17.08
CA LYS A 125 0.39 -2.71 -16.86
C LYS A 125 1.70 -2.76 -17.63
N THR A 126 1.84 -1.93 -18.67
CA THR A 126 3.03 -1.93 -19.52
C THR A 126 3.94 -0.76 -19.14
N VAL A 127 5.19 -0.82 -19.61
CA VAL A 127 6.15 0.28 -19.44
C VAL A 127 5.64 1.57 -20.07
N GLU A 128 4.96 1.46 -21.21
CA GLU A 128 4.38 2.60 -21.93
C GLU A 128 3.24 3.24 -21.14
N ASP A 129 2.38 2.43 -20.50
CA ASP A 129 1.24 2.92 -19.73
C ASP A 129 1.66 3.45 -18.36
N ALA A 130 2.43 2.66 -17.60
CA ALA A 130 2.74 2.95 -16.20
C ALA A 130 4.03 3.78 -16.03
N GLY A 131 4.99 3.69 -16.94
CA GLY A 131 6.27 4.39 -16.81
C GLY A 131 6.16 5.90 -16.63
N PRO A 132 5.32 6.63 -17.40
CA PRO A 132 5.07 8.04 -17.15
C PRO A 132 4.46 8.29 -15.76
N MET A 133 3.53 7.44 -15.31
CA MET A 133 2.88 7.55 -14.00
C MET A 133 3.86 7.35 -12.84
N VAL A 134 4.80 6.41 -12.97
CA VAL A 134 5.89 6.22 -11.99
C VAL A 134 6.72 7.50 -11.86
N LYS A 135 7.09 8.13 -12.98
CA LYS A 135 7.84 9.40 -12.96
C LYS A 135 7.05 10.52 -12.29
N TRP A 136 5.75 10.64 -12.59
CA TRP A 136 4.88 11.64 -11.95
C TRP A 136 4.73 11.38 -10.46
N ALA A 137 4.58 10.12 -10.04
CA ALA A 137 4.51 9.74 -8.64
C ALA A 137 5.79 10.14 -7.89
N LYS A 138 6.96 9.73 -8.39
CA LYS A 138 8.27 10.05 -7.78
C LYS A 138 8.51 11.56 -7.74
N ALA A 139 8.18 12.30 -8.80
CA ALA A 139 8.28 13.76 -8.84
C ALA A 139 7.40 14.47 -7.79
N ASN A 140 6.33 13.82 -7.34
CA ASN A 140 5.44 14.31 -6.29
C ASN A 140 5.71 13.69 -4.90
N GLY A 141 6.86 13.05 -4.71
CA GLY A 141 7.31 12.50 -3.43
C GLY A 141 6.55 11.25 -2.97
N MET A 142 5.99 10.50 -3.92
CA MET A 142 5.33 9.22 -3.64
C MET A 142 6.32 8.07 -3.81
N THR A 143 6.23 7.07 -2.94
CA THR A 143 6.98 5.82 -3.04
C THR A 143 6.22 4.84 -3.91
N VAL A 144 6.89 4.24 -4.88
CA VAL A 144 6.29 3.35 -5.87
C VAL A 144 6.68 1.90 -5.61
N THR A 145 5.68 1.04 -5.45
CA THR A 145 5.83 -0.40 -5.26
C THR A 145 5.39 -1.14 -6.53
N MET A 146 6.15 -2.16 -6.92
CA MET A 146 5.88 -2.95 -8.12
C MET A 146 5.87 -4.45 -7.81
N HIS A 147 4.84 -5.15 -8.30
CA HIS A 147 4.77 -6.62 -8.34
C HIS A 147 5.90 -7.18 -9.20
N THR A 148 6.37 -8.40 -8.88
CA THR A 148 7.30 -9.16 -9.72
C THR A 148 6.88 -10.61 -9.82
N GLY A 149 7.32 -11.27 -10.89
CA GLY A 149 7.04 -12.69 -11.10
C GLY A 149 5.72 -12.98 -11.82
N GLY A 150 5.13 -14.09 -11.48
CA GLY A 150 3.90 -14.61 -12.10
C GLY A 150 2.64 -13.86 -11.65
N THR A 151 1.49 -14.30 -12.18
CA THR A 151 0.19 -13.77 -11.76
C THR A 151 -0.17 -14.28 -10.37
N SER A 152 -0.50 -13.35 -9.46
CA SER A 152 -0.86 -13.68 -8.07
C SER A 152 -2.36 -13.78 -7.83
N MET A 153 -3.15 -13.07 -8.62
CA MET A 153 -4.62 -13.06 -8.55
C MET A 153 -5.24 -12.82 -9.92
N VAL A 154 -6.56 -13.05 -10.02
CA VAL A 154 -7.30 -12.78 -11.26
C VAL A 154 -7.15 -11.32 -11.67
N GLY A 155 -6.69 -11.10 -12.89
CA GLY A 155 -6.47 -9.78 -13.47
C GLY A 155 -5.08 -9.18 -13.23
N SER A 156 -4.22 -9.81 -12.42
CA SER A 156 -2.82 -9.41 -12.29
C SER A 156 -1.99 -9.79 -13.52
N SER A 157 -0.85 -9.14 -13.68
CA SER A 157 0.07 -9.37 -14.81
C SER A 157 1.31 -10.12 -14.38
N THR A 158 1.92 -10.85 -15.31
CA THR A 158 3.31 -11.26 -15.17
C THR A 158 4.21 -10.04 -15.38
N VAL A 159 5.15 -9.83 -14.47
CA VAL A 159 6.11 -8.73 -14.52
C VAL A 159 7.53 -9.30 -14.57
N SER A 160 8.25 -9.00 -15.65
CA SER A 160 9.63 -9.44 -15.83
C SER A 160 10.61 -8.51 -15.13
N ALA A 161 11.82 -9.02 -14.86
CA ALA A 161 12.91 -8.20 -14.34
C ALA A 161 13.24 -7.01 -15.24
N GLN A 162 13.12 -7.16 -16.56
CA GLN A 162 13.35 -6.05 -17.49
C GLN A 162 12.31 -4.95 -17.32
N MET A 163 11.03 -5.29 -17.16
CA MET A 163 9.98 -4.30 -16.90
C MET A 163 10.24 -3.52 -15.60
N VAL A 164 10.71 -4.22 -14.55
CA VAL A 164 11.07 -3.57 -13.29
C VAL A 164 12.20 -2.56 -13.50
N MET A 165 13.24 -2.94 -14.22
CA MET A 165 14.36 -2.04 -14.51
C MET A 165 13.94 -0.83 -15.37
N ASP A 166 13.06 -1.05 -16.35
CA ASP A 166 12.57 0.02 -17.23
C ASP A 166 11.63 1.00 -16.52
N MET A 167 10.89 0.53 -15.50
CA MET A 167 9.99 1.39 -14.72
C MET A 167 10.64 2.06 -13.52
N ASP A 168 11.76 1.53 -13.01
CA ASP A 168 12.51 2.07 -11.87
C ASP A 168 11.63 2.37 -10.63
N PRO A 169 10.91 1.36 -10.07
CA PRO A 169 10.15 1.53 -8.84
C PRO A 169 11.09 1.69 -7.64
N ASP A 170 10.55 2.20 -6.52
CA ASP A 170 11.32 2.33 -5.27
C ASP A 170 11.36 1.01 -4.50
N VAL A 171 10.30 0.19 -4.64
CA VAL A 171 10.16 -1.11 -3.94
C VAL A 171 9.81 -2.20 -4.94
N ILE A 172 10.56 -3.28 -4.89
CA ILE A 172 10.32 -4.49 -5.67
C ILE A 172 9.69 -5.53 -4.76
N SER A 173 8.45 -5.88 -5.04
CA SER A 173 7.69 -6.85 -4.25
C SER A 173 7.89 -8.27 -4.75
N HIS A 174 7.81 -9.25 -3.83
CA HIS A 174 7.83 -10.69 -4.15
C HIS A 174 9.03 -11.11 -5.02
N ILE A 175 10.22 -10.54 -4.80
CA ILE A 175 11.40 -10.76 -5.65
C ILE A 175 11.81 -12.24 -5.77
N ASN A 176 11.31 -13.08 -4.90
CA ASN A 176 11.50 -14.52 -4.86
C ASN A 176 10.28 -15.31 -5.39
N GLY A 177 9.31 -14.65 -5.92
CA GLY A 177 8.04 -15.23 -6.42
C GLY A 177 8.12 -15.87 -7.80
#